data_b0cb052fdbbd77da9e71c85d3ffd90e7
#
_entry.id   b0cb052fdbbd77da9e71c85d3ffd90e7
#
_cell.length_a   1.000
_cell.length_b   1.000
_cell.length_c   1.000
_cell.angle_alpha   90.00
_cell.angle_beta   90.00
_cell.angle_gamma   90.00
#
_symmetry.space_group_name_H-M   'P 1'
#
loop_
_entity.id
_entity.type
_entity.pdbx_description
1 polymer ?
#
loop_
_entity_poly.entity_id
_entity_poly.type
_entity_poly.pdbx_seq_one_letter_code
_entity_poly.pdbx_strand_id
1 'polypeptide(L)'
;MHQVLYYQSPIGVLKIKEENNCIVGVHLLTESEEISKTEVESKCSPLLIKACTQLTEYFAGERTSFSLPIKFTTGTPFQHSVWNALRNIPYGETRSYEDIAVAVGNPKAVRAIGQANHNNPVLLLVPCHRVINKNGSLGGFGCGVEIKKQLLQLEGVL
;
A
#
# COMPACT_ATOMS: atom_id res chain seq x y z
N MET A 1 -2.78 -22.09 -1.95
CA MET A 1 -2.24 -21.82 -3.32
C MET A 1 -2.23 -20.32 -3.56
N HIS A 2 -1.09 -19.78 -3.97
CA HIS A 2 -1.00 -18.35 -4.24
C HIS A 2 -0.71 -18.11 -5.72
N GLN A 3 -1.13 -16.94 -6.20
CA GLN A 3 -0.86 -16.49 -7.55
C GLN A 3 -0.22 -15.11 -7.50
N VAL A 4 0.58 -14.80 -8.49
CA VAL A 4 1.31 -13.54 -8.57
C VAL A 4 1.10 -12.93 -9.95
N LEU A 5 0.96 -11.60 -9.98
CA LEU A 5 0.91 -10.83 -11.21
C LEU A 5 1.82 -9.63 -11.09
N TYR A 6 2.58 -9.33 -12.13
CA TYR A 6 3.43 -8.14 -12.19
C TYR A 6 2.71 -7.06 -13.00
N TYR A 7 2.52 -5.91 -12.40
CA TYR A 7 1.78 -4.79 -12.99
C TYR A 7 2.72 -3.61 -13.21
N GLN A 8 2.83 -3.15 -14.45
CA GLN A 8 3.64 -1.98 -14.79
C GLN A 8 2.85 -0.71 -14.50
N SER A 9 3.26 0.02 -13.47
CA SER A 9 2.59 1.25 -13.04
C SER A 9 3.46 2.47 -13.31
N PRO A 10 2.89 3.70 -13.17
CA PRO A 10 3.68 4.93 -13.28
C PRO A 10 4.79 5.07 -12.25
N ILE A 11 4.70 4.36 -11.12
CA ILE A 11 5.73 4.40 -10.07
C ILE A 11 6.70 3.22 -10.16
N GLY A 12 6.51 2.31 -11.12
CA GLY A 12 7.35 1.13 -11.32
C GLY A 12 6.55 -0.15 -11.35
N VAL A 13 7.23 -1.28 -11.36
CA VAL A 13 6.57 -2.59 -11.41
C VAL A 13 6.07 -2.99 -10.03
N LEU A 14 4.79 -3.27 -9.92
CA LEU A 14 4.16 -3.75 -8.70
C LEU A 14 3.95 -5.26 -8.79
N LYS A 15 4.40 -5.98 -7.76
CA LYS A 15 4.15 -7.41 -7.63
C LYS A 15 2.92 -7.61 -6.76
N ILE A 16 1.85 -8.15 -7.34
CA ILE A 16 0.57 -8.35 -6.66
C ILE A 16 0.41 -9.83 -6.35
N LYS A 17 0.17 -10.15 -5.09
CA LYS A 17 0.01 -11.53 -4.63
C LYS A 17 -1.41 -11.78 -4.18
N GLU A 18 -1.95 -12.91 -4.61
CA GLU A 18 -3.26 -13.41 -4.18
C GLU A 18 -3.11 -14.74 -3.49
N GLU A 19 -3.88 -14.93 -2.42
CA GLU A 19 -3.96 -16.19 -1.70
C GLU A 19 -5.39 -16.37 -1.22
N ASN A 20 -6.02 -17.51 -1.54
CA ASN A 20 -7.38 -17.85 -1.10
C ASN A 20 -8.40 -16.73 -1.38
N ASN A 21 -8.36 -16.17 -2.59
CA ASN A 21 -9.25 -15.09 -3.04
C ASN A 21 -9.13 -13.78 -2.26
N CYS A 22 -7.96 -13.53 -1.66
CA CYS A 22 -7.64 -12.27 -1.01
C CYS A 22 -6.32 -11.74 -1.54
N ILE A 23 -6.19 -10.42 -1.64
CA ILE A 23 -4.91 -9.78 -1.91
C ILE A 23 -4.09 -9.82 -0.62
N VAL A 24 -2.94 -10.47 -0.67
CA VAL A 24 -2.07 -10.61 0.50
C VAL A 24 -0.78 -9.81 0.37
N GLY A 25 -0.49 -9.27 -0.81
CA GLY A 25 0.71 -8.46 -1.02
C GLY A 25 0.60 -7.58 -2.25
N VAL A 26 1.13 -6.38 -2.13
CA VAL A 26 1.40 -5.46 -3.24
C VAL A 26 2.74 -4.82 -2.92
N HIS A 27 3.77 -5.13 -3.70
CA HIS A 27 5.13 -4.66 -3.45
C HIS A 27 5.69 -3.98 -4.68
N LEU A 28 6.40 -2.87 -4.47
CA LEU A 28 7.13 -2.22 -5.55
C LEU A 28 8.48 -2.91 -5.71
N LEU A 29 8.79 -3.40 -6.91
CA LEU A 29 10.07 -4.05 -7.18
C LEU A 29 11.17 -3.00 -7.24
N THR A 30 12.33 -3.34 -6.69
CA THR A 30 13.54 -2.54 -6.83
C THR A 30 14.22 -2.86 -8.16
N GLU A 31 15.18 -2.02 -8.57
CA GLU A 31 15.92 -2.25 -9.81
C GLU A 31 16.72 -3.55 -9.81
N SER A 32 17.09 -4.04 -8.61
CA SER A 32 17.83 -5.28 -8.46
C SER A 32 16.94 -6.53 -8.49
N GLU A 33 15.62 -6.36 -8.43
CA GLU A 33 14.69 -7.48 -8.44
C GLU A 33 14.22 -7.78 -9.86
N GLU A 34 14.15 -9.05 -10.21
CA GLU A 34 13.74 -9.47 -11.53
C GLU A 34 12.33 -10.08 -11.50
N ILE A 35 11.60 -9.87 -12.59
CA ILE A 35 10.31 -10.50 -12.79
C ILE A 35 10.54 -11.98 -13.06
N SER A 36 9.95 -12.84 -12.22
CA SER A 36 10.02 -14.28 -12.43
C SER A 36 9.08 -14.67 -13.57
N LYS A 37 9.63 -15.23 -14.65
CA LYS A 37 8.83 -15.66 -15.80
C LYS A 37 7.84 -16.76 -15.43
N THR A 38 8.23 -17.62 -14.49
CA THR A 38 7.36 -18.70 -14.03
C THR A 38 6.13 -18.18 -13.29
N GLU A 39 6.28 -17.06 -12.57
CA GLU A 39 5.16 -16.43 -11.88
C GLU A 39 4.27 -15.66 -12.87
N VAL A 40 4.86 -14.98 -13.85
CA VAL A 40 4.11 -14.21 -14.86
C VAL A 40 3.22 -15.11 -15.72
N GLU A 41 3.68 -16.33 -16.01
CA GLU A 41 2.93 -17.27 -16.83
C GLU A 41 1.79 -17.95 -16.08
N SER A 42 1.72 -17.80 -14.75
CA SER A 42 0.60 -18.34 -14.00
C SER A 42 -0.69 -17.67 -14.46
N LYS A 43 -1.76 -18.43 -14.53
CA LYS A 43 -3.06 -17.92 -14.97
C LYS A 43 -3.52 -16.84 -13.99
N CYS A 44 -3.82 -15.66 -14.52
CA CYS A 44 -4.35 -14.57 -13.71
C CYS A 44 -5.75 -14.92 -13.22
N SER A 45 -5.93 -14.88 -11.92
CA SER A 45 -7.25 -15.05 -11.31
C SER A 45 -8.13 -13.83 -11.64
N PRO A 46 -9.47 -13.99 -11.55
CA PRO A 46 -10.36 -12.84 -11.68
C PRO A 46 -10.03 -11.72 -10.68
N LEU A 47 -9.60 -12.07 -9.48
CA LEU A 47 -9.23 -11.08 -8.47
C LEU A 47 -7.99 -10.28 -8.88
N LEU A 48 -6.96 -10.94 -9.40
CA LEU A 48 -5.75 -10.25 -9.87
C LEU A 48 -6.05 -9.33 -11.05
N ILE A 49 -6.93 -9.77 -11.96
CA ILE A 49 -7.37 -8.93 -13.08
C ILE A 49 -8.12 -7.71 -12.56
N LYS A 50 -9.01 -7.90 -11.59
CA LYS A 50 -9.75 -6.81 -10.95
C LYS A 50 -8.80 -5.83 -10.28
N ALA A 51 -7.77 -6.33 -9.59
CA ALA A 51 -6.76 -5.49 -8.95
C ALA A 51 -6.04 -4.61 -9.98
N CYS A 52 -5.64 -5.19 -11.12
CA CYS A 52 -5.00 -4.43 -12.19
C CYS A 52 -5.91 -3.36 -12.77
N THR A 53 -7.19 -3.70 -12.98
CA THR A 53 -8.17 -2.72 -13.46
C THR A 53 -8.32 -1.56 -12.50
N GLN A 54 -8.45 -1.85 -11.21
CA GLN A 54 -8.58 -0.80 -10.19
C GLN A 54 -7.32 0.05 -10.05
N LEU A 55 -6.15 -0.56 -10.13
CA LEU A 55 -4.89 0.19 -10.11
C LEU A 55 -4.77 1.10 -11.33
N THR A 56 -5.15 0.62 -12.50
CA THR A 56 -5.15 1.43 -13.72
C THR A 56 -6.07 2.64 -13.57
N GLU A 57 -7.26 2.43 -13.03
CA GLU A 57 -8.21 3.52 -12.76
C GLU A 57 -7.67 4.49 -11.72
N TYR A 58 -7.02 3.99 -10.67
CA TYR A 58 -6.42 4.82 -9.64
C TYR A 58 -5.34 5.74 -10.23
N PHE A 59 -4.40 5.18 -10.99
CA PHE A 59 -3.33 5.98 -11.59
C PHE A 59 -3.83 6.94 -12.68
N ALA A 60 -4.98 6.64 -13.27
CA ALA A 60 -5.62 7.55 -14.23
C ALA A 60 -6.43 8.67 -13.56
N GLY A 61 -6.52 8.66 -12.23
CA GLY A 61 -7.31 9.65 -11.49
C GLY A 61 -8.81 9.37 -11.51
N GLU A 62 -9.22 8.19 -11.93
CA GLU A 62 -10.62 7.80 -12.09
C GLU A 62 -11.19 7.05 -10.89
N ARG A 63 -10.33 6.61 -9.97
CA ARG A 63 -10.74 5.82 -8.82
C ARG A 63 -10.10 6.36 -7.55
N THR A 64 -10.90 6.51 -6.49
CA THR A 64 -10.44 7.05 -5.20
C THR A 64 -10.39 5.99 -4.09
N SER A 65 -10.96 4.82 -4.30
CA SER A 65 -10.95 3.75 -3.31
C SER A 65 -10.85 2.39 -4.00
N PHE A 66 -10.34 1.39 -3.27
CA PHE A 66 -10.21 0.03 -3.78
C PHE A 66 -11.27 -0.85 -3.13
N SER A 67 -11.94 -1.69 -3.93
CA SER A 67 -12.92 -2.66 -3.46
C SER A 67 -12.38 -4.07 -3.66
N LEU A 68 -11.29 -4.41 -2.98
CA LEU A 68 -10.60 -5.68 -3.09
C LEU A 68 -10.48 -6.31 -1.70
N PRO A 69 -10.74 -7.61 -1.55
CA PRO A 69 -10.55 -8.28 -0.27
C PRO A 69 -9.05 -8.35 0.05
N ILE A 70 -8.68 -7.97 1.25
CA ILE A 70 -7.30 -7.93 1.73
C ILE A 70 -7.18 -8.84 2.94
N LYS A 71 -6.10 -9.61 3.01
CA LYS A 71 -5.76 -10.41 4.18
C LYS A 71 -4.29 -10.20 4.52
N PHE A 72 -4.01 -9.94 5.80
CA PHE A 72 -2.64 -9.86 6.28
C PHE A 72 -2.18 -11.25 6.72
N THR A 73 -1.17 -11.77 6.05
CA THR A 73 -0.61 -13.10 6.35
C THR A 73 0.67 -13.02 7.18
N THR A 74 1.16 -11.80 7.41
CA THR A 74 2.35 -11.53 8.20
C THR A 74 2.06 -10.41 9.19
N GLY A 75 3.01 -10.16 10.10
CA GLY A 75 2.91 -9.03 11.02
C GLY A 75 2.33 -9.41 12.37
N THR A 76 2.45 -8.48 13.30
CA THR A 76 1.96 -8.62 14.67
C THR A 76 0.54 -8.06 14.80
N PRO A 77 -0.18 -8.39 15.89
CA PRO A 77 -1.49 -7.76 16.14
C PRO A 77 -1.43 -6.23 16.15
N PHE A 78 -0.36 -5.65 16.68
CA PHE A 78 -0.17 -4.20 16.66
C PHE A 78 -0.05 -3.67 15.24
N GLN A 79 0.77 -4.32 14.40
CA GLN A 79 0.91 -3.93 13.00
C GLN A 79 -0.41 -4.04 12.24
N HIS A 80 -1.18 -5.10 12.50
CA HIS A 80 -2.51 -5.24 11.88
C HIS A 80 -3.43 -4.08 12.27
N SER A 81 -3.38 -3.66 13.53
CA SER A 81 -4.16 -2.50 14.00
C SER A 81 -3.76 -1.23 13.26
N VAL A 82 -2.45 -1.03 13.06
CA VAL A 82 -1.94 0.12 12.32
C VAL A 82 -2.42 0.09 10.88
N TRP A 83 -2.23 -1.04 10.19
CA TRP A 83 -2.62 -1.17 8.78
C TRP A 83 -4.12 -0.98 8.59
N ASN A 84 -4.94 -1.47 9.51
CA ASN A 84 -6.39 -1.25 9.46
C ASN A 84 -6.75 0.22 9.69
N ALA A 85 -6.02 0.92 10.57
CA ALA A 85 -6.22 2.35 10.77
C ALA A 85 -5.84 3.14 9.51
N LEU A 86 -4.77 2.75 8.83
CA LEU A 86 -4.37 3.40 7.57
C LEU A 86 -5.47 3.29 6.50
N ARG A 87 -6.17 2.17 6.47
CA ARG A 87 -7.24 1.95 5.48
C ARG A 87 -8.39 2.93 5.61
N ASN A 88 -8.51 3.59 6.76
CA ASN A 88 -9.55 4.59 7.01
C ASN A 88 -9.17 6.00 6.58
N ILE A 89 -7.94 6.21 6.09
CA ILE A 89 -7.52 7.52 5.60
C ILE A 89 -8.09 7.73 4.19
N PRO A 90 -8.98 8.71 4.01
CA PRO A 90 -9.59 8.91 2.69
C PRO A 90 -8.58 9.41 1.65
N TYR A 91 -8.92 9.16 0.40
CA TYR A 91 -8.21 9.71 -0.75
C TYR A 91 -8.16 11.24 -0.65
N GLY A 92 -7.00 11.81 -0.91
CA GLY A 92 -6.82 13.26 -0.87
C GLY A 92 -6.64 13.83 0.53
N GLU A 93 -6.54 12.98 1.55
CA GLU A 93 -6.31 13.39 2.93
C GLU A 93 -5.04 12.74 3.47
N THR A 94 -4.50 13.36 4.52
CA THR A 94 -3.34 12.82 5.22
C THR A 94 -3.62 12.75 6.71
N ARG A 95 -2.84 11.93 7.41
CA ARG A 95 -2.84 11.87 8.88
C ARG A 95 -1.39 11.89 9.34
N SER A 96 -1.15 12.41 10.53
CA SER A 96 0.18 12.36 11.11
C SER A 96 0.41 10.99 11.76
N TYR A 97 1.68 10.68 12.04
CA TYR A 97 2.01 9.46 12.81
C TYR A 97 1.35 9.49 14.19
N GLU A 98 1.25 10.68 14.81
CA GLU A 98 0.56 10.85 16.09
C GLU A 98 -0.94 10.55 15.97
N ASP A 99 -1.56 10.97 14.87
CA ASP A 99 -2.99 10.71 14.62
C ASP A 99 -3.25 9.20 14.57
N ILE A 100 -2.37 8.45 13.91
CA ILE A 100 -2.50 6.99 13.82
C ILE A 100 -2.25 6.35 15.17
N ALA A 101 -1.26 6.85 15.94
CA ALA A 101 -1.00 6.35 17.28
C ALA A 101 -2.23 6.49 18.18
N VAL A 102 -2.91 7.62 18.12
CA VAL A 102 -4.16 7.84 18.86
C VAL A 102 -5.23 6.89 18.37
N ALA A 103 -5.37 6.71 17.05
CA ALA A 103 -6.40 5.87 16.46
C ALA A 103 -6.28 4.40 16.89
N VAL A 104 -5.04 3.91 17.09
CA VAL A 104 -4.82 2.53 17.55
C VAL A 104 -4.82 2.40 19.09
N GLY A 105 -5.09 3.49 19.80
CA GLY A 105 -5.19 3.47 21.25
C GLY A 105 -3.86 3.52 21.99
N ASN A 106 -2.77 3.92 21.32
CA ASN A 106 -1.45 4.01 21.92
C ASN A 106 -0.73 5.30 21.49
N PRO A 107 -1.10 6.45 22.07
CA PRO A 107 -0.59 7.76 21.64
C PRO A 107 0.93 7.92 21.74
N LYS A 108 1.58 7.10 22.54
CA LYS A 108 3.04 7.18 22.74
C LYS A 108 3.83 6.31 21.76
N ALA A 109 3.14 5.55 20.93
CA ALA A 109 3.78 4.55 20.06
C ALA A 109 4.17 5.09 18.68
N VAL A 110 4.48 6.38 18.55
CA VAL A 110 4.76 7.02 17.25
C VAL A 110 5.86 6.31 16.47
N ARG A 111 6.94 5.91 17.16
CA ARG A 111 8.04 5.19 16.51
C ARG A 111 7.57 3.82 15.97
N ALA A 112 6.79 3.09 16.76
CA ALA A 112 6.25 1.79 16.35
C ALA A 112 5.26 1.94 15.20
N ILE A 113 4.50 3.05 15.17
CA ILE A 113 3.64 3.38 14.04
C ILE A 113 4.48 3.55 12.78
N GLY A 114 5.58 4.29 12.86
CA GLY A 114 6.49 4.47 11.72
C GLY A 114 7.04 3.16 11.19
N GLN A 115 7.43 2.24 12.08
CA GLN A 115 7.91 0.92 11.72
C GLN A 115 6.83 0.09 11.03
N ALA A 116 5.62 0.07 11.58
CA ALA A 116 4.50 -0.66 10.97
C ALA A 116 4.14 -0.08 9.61
N ASN A 117 4.15 1.24 9.48
CA ASN A 117 3.90 1.93 8.22
C ASN A 117 4.93 1.53 7.16
N HIS A 118 6.20 1.47 7.54
CA HIS A 118 7.29 1.05 6.67
C HIS A 118 7.13 -0.41 6.21
N ASN A 119 6.59 -1.26 7.07
CA ASN A 119 6.46 -2.70 6.82
C ASN A 119 5.11 -3.09 6.21
N ASN A 120 4.34 -2.14 5.71
CA ASN A 120 3.06 -2.40 5.06
C ASN A 120 3.22 -3.41 3.92
N PRO A 121 2.57 -4.58 3.98
CA PRO A 121 2.71 -5.60 2.93
C PRO A 121 1.80 -5.39 1.72
N VAL A 122 0.86 -4.45 1.79
CA VAL A 122 -0.15 -4.25 0.73
C VAL A 122 -0.17 -2.77 0.33
N LEU A 123 0.82 -2.37 -0.46
CA LEU A 123 0.99 -0.99 -0.93
C LEU A 123 -0.27 -0.49 -1.64
N LEU A 124 -0.56 0.78 -1.50
CA LEU A 124 -1.66 1.50 -2.14
C LEU A 124 -3.04 1.13 -1.61
N LEU A 125 -3.37 -0.17 -1.52
CA LEU A 125 -4.64 -0.62 -0.96
C LEU A 125 -4.70 -0.31 0.53
N VAL A 126 -3.55 -0.42 1.20
CA VAL A 126 -3.34 0.10 2.55
C VAL A 126 -2.48 1.36 2.36
N PRO A 127 -3.08 2.56 2.48
CA PRO A 127 -2.44 3.78 1.99
C PRO A 127 -1.40 4.37 2.95
N CYS A 128 -0.30 3.66 3.13
CA CYS A 128 0.79 4.12 4.01
C CYS A 128 1.41 5.44 3.54
N HIS A 129 1.26 5.78 2.27
CA HIS A 129 1.75 7.06 1.73
C HIS A 129 0.97 8.28 2.25
N ARG A 130 -0.21 8.08 2.87
CA ARG A 130 -1.04 9.16 3.41
C ARG A 130 -0.68 9.53 4.84
N VAL A 131 0.38 8.92 5.41
CA VAL A 131 0.87 9.27 6.75
C VAL A 131 2.10 10.16 6.59
N ILE A 132 2.06 11.34 7.20
CA ILE A 132 3.13 12.33 7.12
C ILE A 132 3.51 12.79 8.53
N ASN A 133 4.57 13.59 8.64
CA ASN A 133 4.95 14.17 9.91
C ASN A 133 3.95 15.25 10.35
N LYS A 134 3.84 15.46 11.65
CA LYS A 134 2.94 16.44 12.24
C LYS A 134 3.20 17.86 11.73
N ASN A 135 4.46 18.18 11.43
CA ASN A 135 4.84 19.50 10.91
C ASN A 135 4.56 19.67 9.41
N GLY A 136 3.95 18.67 8.77
CA GLY A 136 3.62 18.71 7.35
C GLY A 136 4.69 18.18 6.41
N SER A 137 5.90 17.87 6.89
CA SER A 137 6.92 17.24 6.05
C SER A 137 6.54 15.80 5.75
N LEU A 138 6.98 15.27 4.60
CA LEU A 138 6.53 13.95 4.12
C LEU A 138 6.99 12.80 5.00
N GLY A 139 8.13 12.91 5.66
CA GLY A 139 8.71 11.81 6.41
C GLY A 139 9.30 10.75 5.49
N GLY A 140 9.66 9.61 6.06
CA GLY A 140 10.19 8.49 5.31
C GLY A 140 9.13 7.68 4.61
N PHE A 141 9.58 6.87 3.65
CA PHE A 141 8.70 5.93 2.95
C PHE A 141 9.54 4.76 2.47
N GLY A 142 9.04 3.52 2.66
CA GLY A 142 9.77 2.31 2.30
C GLY A 142 10.17 2.24 0.83
N CYS A 143 9.35 2.78 -0.06
CA CYS A 143 9.61 2.83 -1.50
C CYS A 143 10.34 4.10 -1.94
N GLY A 144 10.68 4.97 -1.00
CA GLY A 144 11.37 6.24 -1.30
C GLY A 144 10.44 7.44 -1.26
N VAL A 145 10.98 8.55 -0.79
CA VAL A 145 10.21 9.80 -0.61
C VAL A 145 9.65 10.32 -1.95
N GLU A 146 10.39 10.11 -3.05
CA GLU A 146 9.92 10.56 -4.36
C GLU A 146 8.66 9.84 -4.80
N ILE A 147 8.55 8.54 -4.52
CA ILE A 147 7.33 7.77 -4.80
C ILE A 147 6.17 8.27 -3.96
N LYS A 148 6.42 8.50 -2.67
CA LYS A 148 5.41 9.06 -1.76
C LYS A 148 4.90 10.40 -2.27
N LYS A 149 5.78 11.26 -2.71
CA LYS A 149 5.45 12.57 -3.26
C LYS A 149 4.59 12.43 -4.53
N GLN A 150 4.97 11.53 -5.44
CA GLN A 150 4.19 11.27 -6.65
C GLN A 150 2.77 10.83 -6.34
N LEU A 151 2.61 9.93 -5.36
CA LEU A 151 1.28 9.44 -4.97
C LEU A 151 0.43 10.55 -4.37
N LEU A 152 1.01 11.37 -3.50
CA LEU A 152 0.29 12.49 -2.89
C LEU A 152 -0.04 13.57 -3.92
N GLN A 153 0.82 13.80 -4.91
CA GLN A 153 0.52 14.71 -6.01
C GLN A 153 -0.63 14.17 -6.87
N LEU A 154 -0.62 12.88 -7.16
CA LEU A 154 -1.70 12.22 -7.90
C LEU A 154 -3.04 12.41 -7.18
N GLU A 155 -3.03 12.29 -5.85
CA GLU A 155 -4.25 12.41 -5.05
C GLU A 155 -4.66 13.88 -4.77
N GLY A 156 -3.89 14.84 -5.26
CA GLY A 156 -4.23 16.24 -5.10
C GLY A 156 -3.86 16.84 -3.75
N VAL A 157 -3.06 16.15 -2.95
CA VAL A 157 -2.58 16.65 -1.64
C VAL A 157 -1.46 17.67 -1.83
N LEU A 158 -0.61 17.44 -2.82
CA LEU A 158 0.54 18.31 -3.11
C LEU A 158 0.39 19.01 -4.46
#